data_b1ea76d2981201764ddb314d742d807b
#
_entry.id   b1ea76d2981201764ddb314d742d807b
#
_cell.length_a   1.000
_cell.length_b   1.000
_cell.length_c   1.000
_cell.angle_alpha   90.00
_cell.angle_beta   90.00
_cell.angle_gamma   90.00
#
_symmetry.space_group_name_H-M   'P 1'
#
loop_
_entity.id
_entity.type
_entity.pdbx_description
1 polymer ?
#
loop_
_entity_poly.entity_id
_entity_poly.type
_entity_poly.pdbx_seq_one_letter_code
_entity_poly.pdbx_strand_id
1 'polypeptide(L)'
;MRRSLAALVVLSLTCAVVIAIPAGSGATPVAHPAVKKKCKHRHHHRKRCRRKSSSGSTTGGDGGSSGTSGPPGRLLATEKEVSATQLQLQLSRPSLAAGSAIVEQYNAGSDPHNLVLEKDGLVAFAYPTLDPGGDQRQTVTLTRGSWTLYCSLLDHRSLGMQATLTVD
;
A
#
# COMPACT_ATOMS: atom_id res chain seq x y z
N MET A 1 53.31 -36.02 32.83
CA MET A 1 52.67 -36.03 31.49
C MET A 1 52.42 -34.61 31.04
N ARG A 2 53.28 -34.08 30.17
CA ARG A 2 53.19 -32.69 29.68
C ARG A 2 52.37 -32.67 28.39
N ARG A 3 51.25 -31.90 28.36
CA ARG A 3 50.44 -31.64 27.16
C ARG A 3 50.75 -30.25 26.66
N SER A 4 51.42 -30.21 25.49
CA SER A 4 51.72 -28.97 24.75
C SER A 4 50.43 -28.40 24.13
N LEU A 5 50.15 -27.14 24.41
CA LEU A 5 49.14 -26.33 23.69
C LEU A 5 49.83 -25.70 22.48
N ALA A 6 49.42 -26.10 21.29
CA ALA A 6 49.82 -25.43 20.05
C ALA A 6 48.84 -24.26 19.80
N ALA A 7 49.36 -23.05 19.82
CA ALA A 7 48.60 -21.84 19.44
C ALA A 7 48.59 -21.69 17.93
N LEU A 8 47.40 -21.72 17.33
CA LEU A 8 47.17 -21.46 15.91
C LEU A 8 46.96 -19.94 15.75
N VAL A 9 47.98 -19.27 15.17
CA VAL A 9 47.87 -17.87 14.76
C VAL A 9 47.22 -17.86 13.38
N VAL A 10 45.99 -17.35 13.32
CA VAL A 10 45.26 -17.09 12.06
C VAL A 10 45.58 -15.68 11.61
N LEU A 11 46.39 -15.58 10.55
CA LEU A 11 46.75 -14.31 9.90
C LEU A 11 45.60 -13.90 8.97
N SER A 12 44.79 -12.92 9.39
CA SER A 12 43.72 -12.36 8.54
C SER A 12 44.31 -11.35 7.57
N LEU A 13 44.32 -11.71 6.30
CA LEU A 13 44.68 -10.83 5.21
C LEU A 13 43.47 -9.97 4.85
N THR A 14 43.39 -8.70 5.30
CA THR A 14 42.36 -7.74 4.90
C THR A 14 42.72 -7.15 3.53
N CYS A 15 42.01 -7.61 2.49
CA CYS A 15 42.10 -7.03 1.17
C CYS A 15 41.19 -5.80 1.11
N ALA A 16 41.73 -4.59 1.18
CA ALA A 16 41.02 -3.35 0.98
C ALA A 16 40.78 -3.13 -0.52
N VAL A 17 39.58 -3.35 -0.98
CA VAL A 17 39.15 -2.99 -2.34
C VAL A 17 38.74 -1.50 -2.30
N VAL A 18 39.59 -0.65 -2.87
CA VAL A 18 39.26 0.77 -3.12
C VAL A 18 38.41 0.82 -4.40
N ILE A 19 37.11 1.02 -4.27
CA ILE A 19 36.21 1.30 -5.39
C ILE A 19 36.25 2.80 -5.65
N ALA A 20 36.87 3.20 -6.75
CA ALA A 20 36.83 4.58 -7.27
C ALA A 20 35.41 4.86 -7.81
N ILE A 21 34.69 5.83 -7.22
CA ILE A 21 33.43 6.33 -7.68
C ILE A 21 33.70 7.38 -8.77
N PRO A 22 33.20 7.21 -10.01
CA PRO A 22 33.28 8.29 -11.01
C PRO A 22 32.31 9.41 -10.63
N ALA A 23 32.80 10.62 -10.54
CA ALA A 23 32.02 11.84 -10.42
C ALA A 23 31.19 12.03 -11.70
N GLY A 24 29.92 11.69 -11.67
CA GLY A 24 28.96 11.86 -12.74
C GLY A 24 28.23 13.20 -12.63
N SER A 25 28.45 13.98 -13.62
CA SER A 25 27.92 15.23 -14.15
C SER A 25 26.57 15.70 -13.64
N GLY A 26 26.53 17.01 -13.31
CA GLY A 26 25.37 17.76 -12.85
C GLY A 26 24.19 17.71 -13.81
N ALA A 27 23.04 17.34 -13.27
CA ALA A 27 21.75 17.57 -13.91
C ALA A 27 21.27 18.97 -13.53
N THR A 28 21.15 19.84 -14.54
CA THR A 28 20.53 21.16 -14.41
C THR A 28 19.04 21.03 -14.12
N PRO A 29 18.45 21.77 -13.17
CA PRO A 29 17.01 21.74 -12.94
C PRO A 29 16.29 22.46 -14.11
N VAL A 30 15.43 21.71 -14.80
CA VAL A 30 14.51 22.29 -15.80
C VAL A 30 13.43 23.06 -15.05
N ALA A 31 13.46 24.37 -15.16
CA ALA A 31 12.42 25.24 -14.65
C ALA A 31 11.13 25.08 -15.46
N HIS A 32 10.06 24.56 -14.81
CA HIS A 32 8.73 24.58 -15.39
C HIS A 32 8.09 25.96 -15.25
N PRO A 33 7.55 26.56 -16.32
CA PRO A 33 6.87 27.84 -16.22
C PRO A 33 5.55 27.70 -15.43
N ALA A 34 5.44 28.50 -14.39
CA ALA A 34 4.22 28.61 -13.57
C ALA A 34 3.08 29.23 -14.41
N VAL A 35 2.13 28.41 -14.81
CA VAL A 35 0.88 28.87 -15.44
C VAL A 35 -0.02 29.48 -14.38
N LYS A 36 -0.02 30.80 -14.26
CA LYS A 36 -0.97 31.56 -13.46
C LYS A 36 -2.38 31.49 -14.09
N LYS A 37 -3.24 30.59 -13.66
CA LYS A 37 -4.66 30.62 -14.01
C LYS A 37 -5.36 31.72 -13.22
N LYS A 38 -5.68 32.86 -13.88
CA LYS A 38 -6.57 33.90 -13.34
C LYS A 38 -7.99 33.32 -13.24
N CYS A 39 -8.47 33.08 -12.03
CA CYS A 39 -9.89 32.84 -11.80
C CYS A 39 -10.65 34.15 -11.95
N LYS A 40 -11.44 34.31 -13.04
CA LYS A 40 -12.43 35.38 -13.16
C LYS A 40 -13.67 34.97 -12.37
N HIS A 41 -13.95 35.68 -11.28
CA HIS A 41 -15.23 35.64 -10.60
C HIS A 41 -16.33 36.11 -11.56
N ARG A 42 -17.26 35.22 -11.89
CA ARG A 42 -18.57 35.60 -12.44
C ARG A 42 -19.62 35.17 -11.45
N HIS A 43 -20.21 36.16 -10.79
CA HIS A 43 -21.54 36.05 -10.16
C HIS A 43 -22.56 35.78 -11.26
N HIS A 44 -23.35 34.70 -11.15
CA HIS A 44 -24.74 34.71 -11.66
C HIS A 44 -25.51 33.45 -11.20
N HIS A 45 -26.61 33.75 -10.49
CA HIS A 45 -27.90 33.06 -10.42
C HIS A 45 -27.98 31.57 -10.06
N ARG A 46 -28.41 31.37 -8.81
CA ARG A 46 -29.07 30.15 -8.34
C ARG A 46 -30.32 29.85 -9.18
N LYS A 47 -30.26 28.84 -10.04
CA LYS A 47 -31.48 28.18 -10.54
C LYS A 47 -31.67 26.88 -9.75
N ARG A 48 -32.78 26.91 -8.98
CA ARG A 48 -33.29 25.81 -8.19
C ARG A 48 -33.80 24.73 -9.15
N CYS A 49 -33.07 23.63 -9.35
CA CYS A 49 -33.55 22.46 -10.08
C CYS A 49 -34.53 21.68 -9.18
N ARG A 50 -35.81 21.81 -9.45
CA ARG A 50 -36.93 21.06 -8.87
C ARG A 50 -36.85 19.62 -9.42
N ARG A 51 -36.50 18.63 -8.60
CA ARG A 51 -36.60 17.22 -8.96
C ARG A 51 -38.06 16.84 -9.11
N LYS A 52 -38.48 16.48 -10.32
CA LYS A 52 -39.74 15.76 -10.59
C LYS A 52 -39.55 14.31 -10.19
N SER A 53 -40.26 13.85 -9.19
CA SER A 53 -40.45 12.44 -8.89
C SER A 53 -41.47 11.87 -9.89
N SER A 54 -41.08 10.96 -10.71
CA SER A 54 -41.96 10.09 -11.49
C SER A 54 -41.86 8.67 -10.94
N SER A 55 -42.90 8.26 -10.25
CA SER A 55 -43.22 6.89 -9.93
C SER A 55 -43.66 6.18 -11.21
N GLY A 56 -42.98 5.09 -11.57
CA GLY A 56 -43.35 4.19 -12.65
C GLY A 56 -42.98 2.79 -12.25
N SER A 57 -43.95 2.02 -11.76
CA SER A 57 -43.86 0.57 -11.61
C SER A 57 -43.88 -0.07 -12.99
N THR A 58 -42.93 -0.96 -13.28
CA THR A 58 -43.13 -2.08 -14.21
C THR A 58 -42.30 -3.27 -13.77
N THR A 59 -42.98 -4.31 -13.45
CA THR A 59 -42.57 -5.72 -13.33
C THR A 59 -41.94 -6.22 -14.60
N GLY A 60 -40.84 -6.98 -14.50
CA GLY A 60 -40.26 -7.74 -15.61
C GLY A 60 -38.86 -8.23 -15.22
N GLY A 61 -38.74 -9.53 -14.97
CA GLY A 61 -37.49 -10.17 -14.59
C GLY A 61 -36.47 -10.16 -15.72
N ASP A 62 -35.21 -10.28 -15.33
CA ASP A 62 -34.27 -11.25 -15.90
C ASP A 62 -32.91 -11.02 -15.23
N GLY A 63 -32.29 -12.11 -14.81
CA GLY A 63 -31.03 -12.17 -14.16
C GLY A 63 -29.87 -11.67 -15.04
N GLY A 64 -29.52 -10.43 -14.86
CA GLY A 64 -28.28 -9.84 -15.36
C GLY A 64 -27.41 -9.44 -14.16
N SER A 65 -26.26 -10.06 -14.00
CA SER A 65 -25.23 -9.65 -13.05
C SER A 65 -24.80 -8.21 -13.34
N SER A 66 -25.56 -7.26 -12.82
CA SER A 66 -25.23 -5.83 -12.88
C SER A 66 -24.01 -5.59 -11.99
N GLY A 67 -22.84 -5.52 -12.59
CA GLY A 67 -21.67 -4.95 -11.94
C GLY A 67 -22.04 -3.59 -11.40
N THR A 68 -22.17 -3.48 -10.09
CA THR A 68 -22.48 -2.23 -9.38
C THR A 68 -21.33 -1.26 -9.62
N SER A 69 -21.48 -0.39 -10.62
CA SER A 69 -20.51 0.68 -10.93
C SER A 69 -20.64 1.83 -9.93
N GLY A 70 -20.52 1.51 -8.65
CA GLY A 70 -20.32 2.49 -7.59
C GLY A 70 -18.87 3.00 -7.60
N PRO A 71 -18.58 4.11 -6.91
CA PRO A 71 -17.20 4.55 -6.74
C PRO A 71 -16.38 3.43 -6.09
N PRO A 72 -15.08 3.28 -6.46
CA PRO A 72 -14.24 2.21 -5.91
C PRO A 72 -14.18 2.32 -4.39
N GLY A 73 -14.22 1.16 -3.72
CA GLY A 73 -14.00 1.08 -2.27
C GLY A 73 -12.63 1.67 -1.91
N ARG A 74 -12.49 2.19 -0.68
CA ARG A 74 -11.21 2.73 -0.20
C ARG A 74 -10.80 2.03 1.07
N LEU A 75 -9.54 1.61 1.14
CA LEU A 75 -8.90 0.99 2.28
C LEU A 75 -7.54 1.66 2.51
N LEU A 76 -7.29 2.10 3.73
CA LEU A 76 -5.94 2.44 4.18
C LEU A 76 -5.44 1.31 5.07
N ALA A 77 -4.27 0.80 4.74
CA ALA A 77 -3.49 -0.16 5.51
C ALA A 77 -2.28 0.56 6.09
N THR A 78 -2.23 0.70 7.41
CA THR A 78 -1.15 1.38 8.13
C THR A 78 -0.28 0.36 8.84
N GLU A 79 1.00 0.40 8.57
CA GLU A 79 2.05 -0.45 9.14
C GLU A 79 2.78 0.33 10.21
N LYS A 80 2.96 -0.26 11.39
CA LYS A 80 3.66 0.39 12.52
C LYS A 80 4.23 -0.61 13.50
N GLU A 81 5.28 -0.20 14.19
CA GLU A 81 5.78 -0.88 15.38
C GLU A 81 4.91 -0.48 16.59
N VAL A 82 4.52 -1.49 17.38
CA VAL A 82 3.91 -1.29 18.71
C VAL A 82 4.99 -1.37 19.79
N SER A 83 5.97 -2.25 19.58
CA SER A 83 7.17 -2.42 20.40
C SER A 83 8.27 -3.07 19.58
N ALA A 84 9.46 -3.23 20.12
CA ALA A 84 10.59 -3.89 19.44
C ALA A 84 10.29 -5.36 19.02
N THR A 85 9.27 -5.99 19.59
CA THR A 85 8.89 -7.40 19.33
C THR A 85 7.45 -7.56 18.88
N GLN A 86 6.75 -6.45 18.63
CA GLN A 86 5.35 -6.47 18.22
C GLN A 86 5.10 -5.44 17.13
N LEU A 87 4.71 -5.92 15.99
CA LEU A 87 4.33 -5.13 14.83
C LEU A 87 2.81 -5.17 14.63
N GLN A 88 2.27 -4.22 13.90
CA GLN A 88 0.84 -4.15 13.63
C GLN A 88 0.58 -3.66 12.20
N LEU A 89 -0.34 -4.35 11.52
CA LEU A 89 -1.02 -3.85 10.34
C LEU A 89 -2.44 -3.44 10.71
N GLN A 90 -2.74 -2.16 10.62
CA GLN A 90 -4.05 -1.61 10.95
C GLN A 90 -4.81 -1.25 9.68
N LEU A 91 -6.02 -1.77 9.52
CA LEU A 91 -6.93 -1.43 8.43
C LEU A 91 -7.89 -0.33 8.86
N SER A 92 -8.14 0.66 7.99
CA SER A 92 -9.11 1.75 8.25
C SER A 92 -10.55 1.25 8.35
N ARG A 93 -10.83 0.04 7.84
CA ARG A 93 -12.12 -0.65 7.96
C ARG A 93 -11.92 -2.16 7.85
N PRO A 94 -12.76 -2.97 8.52
CA PRO A 94 -12.64 -4.42 8.50
C PRO A 94 -13.25 -5.07 7.25
N SER A 95 -14.09 -4.33 6.49
CA SER A 95 -14.73 -4.88 5.30
C SER A 95 -14.86 -3.89 4.15
N LEU A 96 -15.00 -4.42 2.94
CA LEU A 96 -15.29 -3.72 1.67
C LEU A 96 -16.29 -4.52 0.84
N ALA A 97 -17.02 -3.81 -0.03
CA ALA A 97 -17.79 -4.47 -1.08
C ALA A 97 -16.86 -5.07 -2.14
N ALA A 98 -17.27 -6.20 -2.74
CA ALA A 98 -16.54 -6.79 -3.87
C ALA A 98 -16.52 -5.83 -5.07
N GLY A 99 -15.45 -5.90 -5.85
CA GLY A 99 -15.23 -5.06 -7.02
C GLY A 99 -13.96 -4.25 -6.97
N SER A 100 -13.96 -3.10 -7.64
CA SER A 100 -12.81 -2.21 -7.69
C SER A 100 -12.60 -1.51 -6.34
N ALA A 101 -11.38 -1.53 -5.84
CA ALA A 101 -11.00 -0.86 -4.60
C ALA A 101 -9.65 -0.13 -4.77
N ILE A 102 -9.53 1.04 -4.14
CA ILE A 102 -8.26 1.73 -3.97
C ILE A 102 -7.72 1.31 -2.62
N VAL A 103 -6.61 0.57 -2.61
CA VAL A 103 -5.90 0.18 -1.41
C VAL A 103 -4.65 1.05 -1.30
N GLU A 104 -4.54 1.75 -0.18
CA GLU A 104 -3.42 2.62 0.15
C GLU A 104 -2.61 1.95 1.26
N GLN A 105 -1.30 1.82 1.05
CA GLN A 105 -0.32 1.40 2.03
C GLN A 105 0.34 2.66 2.60
N TYR A 106 0.48 2.73 3.92
CA TYR A 106 1.21 3.79 4.61
C TYR A 106 2.12 3.19 5.67
N ASN A 107 3.43 3.44 5.53
CA ASN A 107 4.42 3.03 6.51
C ASN A 107 4.55 4.10 7.61
N ALA A 108 3.89 3.90 8.75
CA ALA A 108 4.00 4.74 9.94
C ALA A 108 5.06 4.23 10.92
N GLY A 109 5.81 3.19 10.53
CA GLY A 109 6.88 2.61 11.33
C GLY A 109 8.24 3.26 11.13
N SER A 110 9.25 2.71 11.78
CA SER A 110 10.66 3.13 11.68
C SER A 110 11.49 2.25 10.73
N ASP A 111 10.98 1.07 10.39
CA ASP A 111 11.59 0.12 9.47
C ASP A 111 10.87 0.08 8.11
N PRO A 112 11.53 -0.39 7.04
CA PRO A 112 10.87 -0.60 5.76
C PRO A 112 9.79 -1.69 5.85
N HIS A 113 8.65 -1.46 5.18
CA HIS A 113 7.53 -2.42 5.11
C HIS A 113 6.99 -2.56 3.69
N ASN A 114 6.35 -3.70 3.42
CA ASN A 114 5.59 -3.91 2.20
C ASN A 114 4.20 -4.48 2.52
N LEU A 115 3.27 -4.37 1.58
CA LEU A 115 1.92 -4.89 1.73
C LEU A 115 1.64 -5.97 0.70
N VAL A 116 1.25 -7.15 1.17
CA VAL A 116 0.80 -8.27 0.36
C VAL A 116 -0.66 -8.55 0.64
N LEU A 117 -1.46 -8.73 -0.40
CA LEU A 117 -2.85 -9.17 -0.32
C LEU A 117 -2.93 -10.63 -0.82
N GLU A 118 -3.35 -11.51 0.08
CA GLU A 118 -3.45 -12.95 -0.15
C GLU A 118 -4.91 -13.39 -0.01
N LYS A 119 -5.36 -14.26 -0.91
CA LYS A 119 -6.65 -14.92 -0.82
C LYS A 119 -6.49 -16.40 -1.07
N ASP A 120 -7.12 -17.22 -0.22
CA ASP A 120 -7.11 -18.68 -0.32
C ASP A 120 -5.67 -19.26 -0.42
N GLY A 121 -4.70 -18.64 0.28
CA GLY A 121 -3.29 -19.02 0.27
C GLY A 121 -2.50 -18.59 -0.97
N LEU A 122 -3.12 -17.82 -1.88
CA LEU A 122 -2.48 -17.30 -3.09
C LEU A 122 -2.29 -15.79 -3.00
N VAL A 123 -1.07 -15.34 -3.30
CA VAL A 123 -0.76 -13.91 -3.42
C VAL A 123 -1.45 -13.37 -4.67
N ALA A 124 -2.39 -12.44 -4.48
CA ALA A 124 -3.11 -11.78 -5.57
C ALA A 124 -2.47 -10.42 -5.92
N PHE A 125 -1.97 -9.68 -4.92
CA PHE A 125 -1.33 -8.39 -5.11
C PHE A 125 -0.14 -8.26 -4.15
N ALA A 126 0.94 -7.65 -4.63
CA ALA A 126 2.12 -7.32 -3.84
C ALA A 126 2.53 -5.88 -4.14
N TYR A 127 2.68 -5.11 -3.09
CA TYR A 127 3.13 -3.72 -3.14
C TYR A 127 4.64 -3.67 -2.94
N PRO A 128 5.35 -2.73 -3.58
CA PRO A 128 6.76 -2.51 -3.31
C PRO A 128 6.99 -2.11 -1.85
N THR A 129 8.23 -2.30 -1.42
CA THR A 129 8.67 -1.86 -0.09
C THR A 129 8.66 -0.35 -0.01
N LEU A 130 8.14 0.18 1.09
CA LEU A 130 8.15 1.59 1.44
C LEU A 130 9.11 1.86 2.59
N ASP A 131 9.89 2.91 2.47
CA ASP A 131 10.65 3.47 3.57
C ASP A 131 9.72 4.12 4.62
N PRO A 132 10.20 4.37 5.85
CA PRO A 132 9.47 5.08 6.89
C PRO A 132 8.83 6.39 6.40
N GLY A 133 7.54 6.58 6.69
CA GLY A 133 6.76 7.74 6.26
C GLY A 133 6.29 7.71 4.81
N GLY A 134 6.67 6.66 4.05
CA GLY A 134 6.22 6.50 2.67
C GLY A 134 4.75 6.09 2.56
N ASP A 135 4.10 6.50 1.47
CA ASP A 135 2.77 6.05 1.10
C ASP A 135 2.70 5.67 -0.39
N GLN A 136 1.82 4.76 -0.70
CA GLN A 136 1.47 4.40 -2.08
C GLN A 136 0.06 3.84 -2.15
N ARG A 137 -0.56 3.94 -3.33
CA ARG A 137 -1.90 3.43 -3.57
C ARG A 137 -2.01 2.74 -4.91
N GLN A 138 -2.79 1.68 -4.95
CA GLN A 138 -3.11 0.97 -6.17
C GLN A 138 -4.61 0.69 -6.24
N THR A 139 -5.12 0.61 -7.47
CA THR A 139 -6.47 0.10 -7.71
C THR A 139 -6.38 -1.40 -7.94
N VAL A 140 -7.11 -2.15 -7.12
CA VAL A 140 -7.17 -3.61 -7.15
C VAL A 140 -8.61 -4.07 -7.35
N THR A 141 -8.80 -5.28 -7.86
CA THR A 141 -10.14 -5.91 -7.91
C THR A 141 -10.22 -6.97 -6.83
N LEU A 142 -11.12 -6.78 -5.88
CA LEU A 142 -11.34 -7.69 -4.77
C LEU A 142 -12.58 -8.54 -5.03
N THR A 143 -12.42 -9.86 -4.95
CA THR A 143 -13.53 -10.83 -5.01
C THR A 143 -14.05 -11.15 -3.62
N ARG A 144 -15.32 -11.53 -3.49
CA ARG A 144 -15.95 -11.91 -2.22
C ARG A 144 -15.14 -12.94 -1.45
N GLY A 145 -15.12 -12.82 -0.13
CA GLY A 145 -14.49 -13.74 0.79
C GLY A 145 -13.50 -13.07 1.74
N SER A 146 -12.72 -13.87 2.45
CA SER A 146 -11.71 -13.42 3.40
C SER A 146 -10.37 -13.22 2.69
N TRP A 147 -9.76 -12.08 2.92
CA TRP A 147 -8.43 -11.71 2.44
C TRP A 147 -7.48 -11.53 3.62
N THR A 148 -6.26 -12.02 3.48
CA THR A 148 -5.19 -11.75 4.44
C THR A 148 -4.26 -10.69 3.87
N LEU A 149 -4.06 -9.62 4.61
CA LEU A 149 -3.12 -8.56 4.30
C LEU A 149 -1.93 -8.68 5.27
N TYR A 150 -0.70 -8.58 4.77
CA TYR A 150 0.47 -8.72 5.63
C TYR A 150 1.74 -8.10 5.02
N CYS A 151 2.73 -7.82 5.87
CA CYS A 151 4.09 -7.53 5.45
C CYS A 151 4.85 -8.86 5.25
N SER A 152 5.51 -9.03 4.10
CA SER A 152 6.26 -10.24 3.80
C SER A 152 7.76 -10.16 4.12
N LEU A 153 8.22 -9.03 4.64
CA LEU A 153 9.62 -8.82 4.97
C LEU A 153 9.98 -9.52 6.27
N LEU A 154 11.13 -10.21 6.27
CA LEU A 154 11.67 -10.87 7.46
C LEU A 154 10.62 -11.68 8.23
N ASP A 155 10.51 -11.43 9.53
CA ASP A 155 9.57 -12.05 10.47
C ASP A 155 8.38 -11.14 10.83
N HIS A 156 8.16 -10.05 10.09
CA HIS A 156 7.15 -9.02 10.37
C HIS A 156 5.74 -9.60 10.48
N ARG A 157 5.38 -10.55 9.61
CA ARG A 157 4.08 -11.25 9.68
C ARG A 157 3.92 -12.00 11.00
N SER A 158 4.96 -12.73 11.44
CA SER A 158 4.93 -13.51 12.69
C SER A 158 4.94 -12.63 13.94
N LEU A 159 5.49 -11.42 13.83
CA LEU A 159 5.47 -10.39 14.88
C LEU A 159 4.14 -9.62 14.93
N GLY A 160 3.15 -9.97 14.09
CA GLY A 160 1.80 -9.42 14.13
C GLY A 160 1.45 -8.45 12.99
N MET A 161 2.36 -8.20 12.02
CA MET A 161 2.05 -7.33 10.89
C MET A 161 1.18 -8.05 9.86
N GLN A 162 -0.03 -8.40 10.29
CA GLN A 162 -1.07 -8.99 9.44
C GLN A 162 -2.46 -8.58 9.89
N ALA A 163 -3.41 -8.56 8.97
CA ALA A 163 -4.81 -8.25 9.23
C ALA A 163 -5.72 -9.02 8.26
N THR A 164 -6.97 -9.21 8.66
CA THR A 164 -8.01 -9.81 7.82
C THR A 164 -8.96 -8.74 7.31
N LEU A 165 -9.26 -8.77 6.00
CA LEU A 165 -10.26 -7.95 5.33
C LEU A 165 -11.38 -8.86 4.83
N THR A 166 -12.61 -8.57 5.21
CA THR A 166 -13.79 -9.23 4.66
C THR A 166 -14.26 -8.49 3.40
N VAL A 167 -14.52 -9.22 2.32
CA VAL A 167 -15.05 -8.66 1.08
C VAL A 167 -16.44 -9.27 0.83
N ASP A 168 -17.48 -8.41 0.84
CA ASP A 168 -18.91 -8.78 0.77
C ASP A 168 -19.47 -8.68 -0.66
#